data_db3e47e8c7eb7fab7d882cc2d25afcd2
#
_entry.id   db3e47e8c7eb7fab7d882cc2d25afcd2
#
_cell.length_a   1.000
_cell.length_b   1.000
_cell.length_c   1.000
_cell.angle_alpha   90.00
_cell.angle_beta   90.00
_cell.angle_gamma   90.00
#
_symmetry.space_group_name_H-M   'P 1'
#
loop_
_entity.id
_entity.type
_entity.pdbx_description
1 polymer ?
#
loop_
_entity_poly.entity_id
_entity_poly.type
_entity_poly.pdbx_seq_one_letter_code
_entity_poly.pdbx_strand_id
1 'polypeptide(L)' 'DFILAHMWSSIAAAALNGDDGKAALKRRDYVESHMTAVQIEKAQEMARRCQDTKFKECD' A
#
# COMPACT_ATOMS: atom_id res chain seq x y z
N ASP A 1 8.70 -0.72 -8.77
CA ASP A 1 7.66 0.31 -8.94
C ASP A 1 7.16 0.77 -7.56
N PHE A 2 7.34 2.06 -7.27
CA PHE A 2 6.95 2.60 -5.97
C PHE A 2 5.44 2.57 -5.75
N ILE A 3 4.66 2.73 -6.80
CA ILE A 3 3.19 2.70 -6.68
C ILE A 3 2.72 1.32 -6.22
N LEU A 4 3.23 0.27 -6.84
CA LEU A 4 2.87 -1.10 -6.45
C LEU A 4 3.41 -1.42 -5.05
N ALA A 5 4.63 -1.00 -4.74
CA ALA A 5 5.21 -1.23 -3.41
C ALA A 5 4.36 -0.56 -2.33
N HIS A 6 3.91 0.67 -2.58
CA HIS A 6 3.05 1.40 -1.63
C HIS A 6 1.70 0.69 -1.47
N MET A 7 1.10 0.27 -2.60
CA MET A 7 -0.18 -0.45 -2.58
C MET A 7 -0.09 -1.71 -1.72
N TRP A 8 0.91 -2.56 -1.95
CA TRP A 8 1.05 -3.80 -1.20
C TRP A 8 1.40 -3.56 0.26
N SER A 9 2.21 -2.54 0.55
CA SER A 9 2.53 -2.19 1.94
C SER A 9 1.30 -1.69 2.69
N SER A 10 0.44 -0.93 2.02
CA SER A 10 -0.81 -0.45 2.61
C SER A 10 -1.75 -1.60 2.92
N ILE A 11 -1.87 -2.56 2.01
CA ILE A 11 -2.72 -3.74 2.21
C ILE A 11 -2.18 -4.57 3.38
N ALA A 12 -0.87 -4.78 3.42
CA ALA A 12 -0.24 -5.54 4.50
C ALA A 12 -0.44 -4.84 5.84
N ALA A 13 -0.31 -3.51 5.90
CA ALA A 13 -0.49 -2.76 7.13
C ALA A 13 -1.92 -2.88 7.66
N ALA A 14 -2.90 -2.99 6.77
CA ALA A 14 -4.30 -3.14 7.15
C ALA A 14 -4.62 -4.58 7.59
N ALA A 15 -3.93 -5.56 7.02
CA ALA A 15 -4.22 -6.98 7.27
C ALA A 15 -3.44 -7.57 8.43
N LEU A 16 -2.24 -7.06 8.70
CA LEU A 16 -1.36 -7.61 9.73
C LEU A 16 -1.48 -6.84 11.04
N ASN A 17 -1.25 -7.53 12.14
CA ASN A 17 -1.31 -6.94 13.48
C ASN A 17 0.07 -6.98 14.13
N GLY A 18 0.22 -6.17 15.19
CA GLY A 18 1.45 -6.17 15.98
C GLY A 18 2.66 -5.67 15.18
N ASP A 19 3.78 -6.35 15.36
CA ASP A 19 5.05 -5.93 14.80
C ASP A 19 5.07 -6.02 13.27
N ASP A 20 4.38 -7.00 12.71
CA ASP A 20 4.30 -7.17 11.25
C ASP A 20 3.53 -6.00 10.61
N GLY A 21 2.45 -5.56 11.24
CA GLY A 21 1.71 -4.39 10.77
C GLY A 21 2.53 -3.13 10.86
N LYS A 22 3.29 -2.97 11.95
CA LYS A 22 4.18 -1.82 12.13
C LYS A 22 5.29 -1.81 11.09
N ALA A 23 5.85 -2.97 10.77
CA ALA A 23 6.88 -3.08 9.75
C ALA A 23 6.34 -2.69 8.38
N ALA A 24 5.11 -3.09 8.07
CA ALA A 24 4.46 -2.71 6.82
C ALA A 24 4.22 -1.21 6.73
N LEU A 25 3.82 -0.58 7.85
CA LEU A 25 3.65 0.87 7.90
C LEU A 25 4.95 1.62 7.67
N LYS A 26 6.04 1.15 8.27
CA LYS A 26 7.35 1.76 8.08
C LYS A 26 7.81 1.65 6.63
N ARG A 27 7.56 0.52 6.00
CA ARG A 27 7.88 0.34 4.59
C ARG A 27 7.07 1.28 3.71
N ARG A 28 5.77 1.41 4.01
CA ARG A 28 4.92 2.34 3.27
C ARG A 28 5.43 3.78 3.40
N ASP A 29 5.78 4.19 4.61
CA ASP A 29 6.28 5.55 4.85
C ASP A 29 7.59 5.79 4.11
N TYR A 30 8.48 4.81 4.09
CA TYR A 30 9.73 4.90 3.35
C TYR A 30 9.45 5.09 1.86
N VAL A 31 8.55 4.26 1.31
CA VAL A 31 8.21 4.34 -0.12
C VAL A 31 7.56 5.69 -0.42
N GLU A 32 6.68 6.18 0.44
CA GLU A 32 6.04 7.49 0.26
C GLU A 32 7.05 8.63 0.16
N SER A 33 8.18 8.53 0.85
CA SER A 33 9.19 9.57 0.80
C SER A 33 9.81 9.71 -0.59
N HIS A 34 9.62 8.72 -1.45
CA HIS A 34 10.11 8.73 -2.84
C HIS A 34 8.99 8.97 -3.86
N MET A 35 7.79 9.34 -3.40
CA MET A 35 6.62 9.45 -4.27
C MET A 35 6.04 10.86 -4.25
N THR A 36 5.40 11.24 -5.35
CA THR A 36 4.63 12.48 -5.40
C THR A 36 3.27 12.25 -4.77
N ALA A 37 2.56 13.33 -4.42
CA ALA A 37 1.22 13.23 -3.87
C ALA A 37 0.26 12.51 -4.83
N VAL A 38 0.39 12.75 -6.13
CA VAL A 38 -0.44 12.10 -7.15
C VAL A 38 -0.18 10.59 -7.16
N GLN A 39 1.08 10.18 -7.06
CA GLN A 39 1.44 8.76 -7.03
C GLN A 39 0.89 8.10 -5.78
N ILE A 40 0.96 8.75 -4.64
CA ILE A 40 0.43 8.23 -3.38
C ILE A 40 -1.08 8.03 -3.48
N GLU A 41 -1.81 9.00 -4.03
CA GLU A 41 -3.25 8.88 -4.24
C GLU A 41 -3.58 7.69 -5.14
N LYS A 42 -2.82 7.52 -6.21
CA LYS A 42 -3.03 6.42 -7.14
C LYS A 42 -2.81 5.09 -6.44
N ALA A 43 -1.76 4.97 -5.64
CA ALA A 43 -1.48 3.75 -4.90
C ALA A 43 -2.58 3.42 -3.91
N GLN A 44 -3.12 4.43 -3.22
CA GLN A 44 -4.22 4.24 -2.28
C GLN A 44 -5.49 3.78 -2.98
N GLU A 45 -5.79 4.36 -4.13
CA GLU A 45 -6.95 3.95 -4.92
C GLU A 45 -6.80 2.51 -5.40
N MET A 46 -5.61 2.15 -5.87
CA MET A 46 -5.33 0.79 -6.31
C MET A 46 -5.47 -0.20 -5.15
N ALA A 47 -5.01 0.17 -3.94
CA ALA A 47 -5.15 -0.67 -2.77
C ALA A 47 -6.61 -0.93 -2.43
N ARG A 48 -7.46 0.12 -2.49
CA ARG A 48 -8.89 -0.05 -2.24
C ARG A 48 -9.54 -0.96 -3.28
N ARG A 49 -9.22 -0.76 -4.55
CA ARG A 49 -9.75 -1.59 -5.62
C ARG A 49 -9.32 -3.04 -5.45
N CYS A 50 -8.06 -3.24 -5.09
CA CYS A 50 -7.53 -4.57 -4.85
C CYS A 50 -8.32 -5.29 -3.74
N GLN A 51 -8.55 -4.60 -2.62
CA GLN A 51 -9.29 -5.18 -1.49
C GLN A 51 -10.78 -5.36 -1.83
N ASP A 52 -11.40 -4.39 -2.50
CA ASP A 52 -12.82 -4.45 -2.85
C ASP A 52 -13.13 -5.60 -3.80
N THR A 53 -12.21 -5.95 -4.67
CA THR A 53 -12.39 -7.05 -5.62
C THR A 53 -11.84 -8.37 -5.09
N LYS A 54 -11.52 -8.44 -3.81
CA LYS A 54 -10.93 -9.63 -3.16
C LYS A 54 -9.66 -10.07 -3.87
N PHE A 55 -8.80 -9.09 -4.13
CA PHE A 55 -7.46 -9.27 -4.73
C PHE A 55 -7.48 -9.72 -6.20
N LYS A 56 -8.56 -9.43 -6.90
CA LYS A 56 -8.65 -9.75 -8.34
C LYS A 56 -8.16 -8.63 -9.25
N GLU A 57 -8.27 -7.38 -8.79
CA GLU A 57 -7.89 -6.21 -9.58
C GLU A 57 -6.87 -5.38 -8.82
N CYS A 58 -5.69 -5.97 -8.59
CA CYS A 58 -4.64 -5.33 -7.81
C CYS A 58 -3.63 -4.56 -8.67
N ASP A 59 -3.50 -4.87 -9.93
CA ASP A 59 -2.53 -4.21 -10.84
C ASP A 59 -3.20 -3.27 -11.83
#